data_aca058ff9cc605afc221dc016e4e94a7
#
_entry.id   aca058ff9cc605afc221dc016e4e94a7
#
_cell.length_a   1.000
_cell.length_b   1.000
_cell.length_c   1.000
_cell.angle_alpha   90.00
_cell.angle_beta   90.00
_cell.angle_gamma   90.00
#
_symmetry.space_group_name_H-M   'P 1'
#
loop_
_entity.id
_entity.type
_entity.pdbx_description
1 polymer ?
#
loop_
_entity_poly.entity_id
_entity_poly.type
_entity_poly.pdbx_seq_one_letter_code
_entity_poly.pdbx_strand_id
1 'polypeptide(L)'
;MIKLKPLFEVPAGRKAKLALFMSGAGSNALKILERAALPECPYEAAVLVTDNPEKSAARMLAERYSLPLIEHDIREFYRQNGEDAIALTTPRRCELRDQWSAELYEKVSAFKVDAGVLAGFIPLSNIVGKMLCLNVHPGDLTVVKNGVRILAGLHYRPVENAILMKHHGLRSSVIVAQNYQGNGKNEVDSGPILGVSASVEIELDGHTVEELQEICDSRTKAPYRDELRKLADKNVGKLKREGDHVVFPAVLEHFVKGDYALDENGALYFRINDEFMPVETVEFCADGSVNPRHPALSDSPVVKNKKRNFLLRLLKYYYIKVIRTPGTPDFVARGWAVGVAVGCIVPVFCQLIVAIPLAFVFRCSKIGAAAGTFITTPPTAIFIYPIQIWVGNKIINGNLSTDNAAKLVEIFNGDYPFMEKWQAFAALGGDLVAAFFAGGIVWAVVMVPIAYFGVKKLVVSYRAMREARRKK
;
A
#
# COMPACT_ATOMS: atom_id res chain seq x y z
N MET A 1 27.99 -19.01 -14.13
CA MET A 1 28.31 -17.71 -13.50
C MET A 1 27.00 -16.92 -13.36
N ILE A 2 26.72 -16.39 -12.19
CA ILE A 2 25.56 -15.52 -11.96
C ILE A 2 25.82 -14.22 -12.72
N LYS A 3 24.89 -13.80 -13.57
CA LYS A 3 25.01 -12.55 -14.31
C LYS A 3 24.54 -11.41 -13.41
N LEU A 4 25.46 -10.58 -12.96
CA LEU A 4 25.20 -9.40 -12.15
C LEU A 4 25.05 -8.17 -13.03
N LYS A 5 24.05 -7.33 -12.73
CA LYS A 5 23.83 -6.03 -13.36
C LYS A 5 24.11 -4.95 -12.31
N PRO A 6 25.12 -4.08 -12.48
CA PRO A 6 25.32 -2.93 -11.60
C PRO A 6 24.06 -2.08 -11.51
N LEU A 7 23.74 -1.60 -10.31
CA LEU A 7 22.62 -0.68 -10.10
C LEU A 7 22.89 0.72 -10.63
N PHE A 8 24.15 1.11 -10.69
CA PHE A 8 24.57 2.41 -11.17
C PHE A 8 25.78 2.28 -12.09
N GLU A 9 25.73 2.98 -13.22
CA GLU A 9 26.85 3.09 -14.14
C GLU A 9 27.71 4.28 -13.73
N VAL A 10 28.93 4.00 -13.27
CA VAL A 10 29.85 5.02 -12.78
C VAL A 10 30.30 5.92 -13.94
N PRO A 11 30.11 7.26 -13.86
CA PRO A 11 30.56 8.17 -14.90
C PRO A 11 32.09 8.18 -15.02
N ALA A 12 32.62 7.98 -16.22
CA ALA A 12 34.06 8.02 -16.45
C ALA A 12 34.59 9.44 -16.31
N GLY A 13 35.67 9.60 -15.50
CA GLY A 13 36.44 10.84 -15.42
C GLY A 13 35.76 12.04 -14.74
N ARG A 14 34.61 11.85 -14.09
CA ARG A 14 33.91 12.91 -13.36
C ARG A 14 33.15 12.39 -12.15
N LYS A 15 32.79 13.29 -11.23
CA LYS A 15 31.83 12.99 -10.15
C LYS A 15 30.43 12.71 -10.69
N ALA A 16 29.67 11.85 -10.01
CA ALA A 16 28.26 11.62 -10.33
C ALA A 16 27.43 12.87 -10.00
N LYS A 17 26.57 13.29 -10.91
CA LYS A 17 25.67 14.44 -10.75
C LYS A 17 24.33 14.02 -10.18
N LEU A 18 23.96 14.56 -9.02
CA LEU A 18 22.74 14.23 -8.33
C LEU A 18 21.72 15.37 -8.35
N ALA A 19 20.45 15.06 -8.58
CA ALA A 19 19.32 15.94 -8.29
C ALA A 19 18.81 15.67 -6.88
N LEU A 20 18.77 16.67 -6.00
CA LEU A 20 18.32 16.53 -4.63
C LEU A 20 16.89 17.07 -4.49
N PHE A 21 15.94 16.20 -4.16
CA PHE A 21 14.52 16.53 -4.01
C PHE A 21 14.15 16.69 -2.53
N MET A 22 13.46 17.77 -2.18
CA MET A 22 13.07 18.07 -0.80
C MET A 22 11.76 18.87 -0.71
N SER A 23 10.94 18.60 0.31
CA SER A 23 9.65 19.28 0.54
C SER A 23 9.62 20.18 1.78
N GLY A 24 10.56 20.00 2.71
CA GLY A 24 10.53 20.66 4.03
C GLY A 24 11.87 21.23 4.46
N ALA A 25 12.25 21.03 5.74
CA ALA A 25 13.44 21.63 6.36
C ALA A 25 14.78 21.21 5.74
N GLY A 26 14.81 20.17 4.89
CA GLY A 26 16.00 19.78 4.11
C GLY A 26 17.18 19.26 4.90
N SER A 27 17.00 18.75 6.12
CA SER A 27 18.11 18.28 6.94
C SER A 27 18.89 17.12 6.29
N ASN A 28 18.20 16.22 5.58
CA ASN A 28 18.84 15.14 4.82
C ASN A 28 19.59 15.71 3.61
N ALA A 29 18.98 16.65 2.87
CA ALA A 29 19.64 17.33 1.76
C ALA A 29 20.91 18.09 2.24
N LEU A 30 20.82 18.77 3.37
CA LEU A 30 21.96 19.46 3.98
C LEU A 30 23.13 18.51 4.25
N LYS A 31 22.87 17.33 4.85
CA LYS A 31 23.94 16.34 5.13
C LYS A 31 24.58 15.78 3.86
N ILE A 32 23.79 15.59 2.81
CA ILE A 32 24.29 15.17 1.50
C ILE A 32 25.14 16.29 0.87
N LEU A 33 24.73 17.56 0.98
CA LEU A 33 25.47 18.71 0.49
C LEU A 33 26.78 18.92 1.25
N GLU A 34 26.77 18.82 2.59
CA GLU A 34 27.96 18.86 3.43
C GLU A 34 29.00 17.81 2.99
N ARG A 35 28.52 16.59 2.69
CA ARG A 35 29.39 15.51 2.20
C ARG A 35 29.88 15.76 0.77
N ALA A 36 29.00 16.24 -0.13
CA ALA A 36 29.35 16.57 -1.51
C ALA A 36 30.43 17.66 -1.63
N ALA A 37 30.52 18.54 -0.62
CA ALA A 37 31.51 19.62 -0.58
C ALA A 37 32.96 19.10 -0.29
N LEU A 38 33.09 17.86 0.16
CA LEU A 38 34.41 17.28 0.41
C LEU A 38 35.11 16.87 -0.91
N PRO A 39 36.41 17.13 -1.06
CA PRO A 39 37.13 16.85 -2.31
C PRO A 39 37.06 15.39 -2.75
N GLU A 40 37.15 14.46 -1.79
CA GLU A 40 37.12 13.02 -2.02
C GLU A 40 35.75 12.45 -2.33
N CYS A 41 34.66 13.21 -2.15
CA CYS A 41 33.32 12.73 -2.40
C CYS A 41 33.11 12.37 -3.88
N PRO A 42 32.59 11.19 -4.21
CA PRO A 42 32.44 10.72 -5.59
C PRO A 42 31.25 11.33 -6.33
N TYR A 43 30.42 12.14 -5.66
CA TYR A 43 29.27 12.81 -6.26
C TYR A 43 29.28 14.32 -6.01
N GLU A 44 28.49 15.03 -6.80
CA GLU A 44 28.17 16.44 -6.65
C GLU A 44 26.67 16.66 -6.78
N ALA A 45 26.14 17.68 -6.10
CA ALA A 45 24.77 18.13 -6.32
C ALA A 45 24.73 19.04 -7.55
N ALA A 46 23.93 18.68 -8.54
CA ALA A 46 23.76 19.47 -9.77
C ALA A 46 22.57 20.45 -9.68
N VAL A 47 21.53 20.09 -8.96
CA VAL A 47 20.29 20.88 -8.82
C VAL A 47 19.54 20.49 -7.54
N LEU A 48 18.94 21.48 -6.89
CA LEU A 48 17.92 21.28 -5.85
C LEU A 48 16.53 21.37 -6.46
N VAL A 49 15.61 20.58 -5.95
CA VAL A 49 14.23 20.48 -6.44
C VAL A 49 13.27 20.54 -5.26
N THR A 50 12.23 21.38 -5.35
CA THR A 50 11.17 21.42 -4.33
C THR A 50 9.78 21.46 -4.95
N ASP A 51 8.85 20.73 -4.31
CA ASP A 51 7.42 20.72 -4.60
C ASP A 51 6.63 21.73 -3.75
N ASN A 52 7.29 22.40 -2.82
CA ASN A 52 6.68 23.31 -1.85
C ASN A 52 7.57 24.51 -1.58
N PRO A 53 7.69 25.44 -2.53
CA PRO A 53 8.63 26.58 -2.47
C PRO A 53 8.46 27.47 -1.24
N GLU A 54 7.21 27.61 -0.75
CA GLU A 54 6.91 28.50 0.39
C GLU A 54 7.40 27.95 1.73
N LYS A 55 7.39 26.62 1.91
CA LYS A 55 7.68 25.96 3.20
C LYS A 55 8.99 25.21 3.23
N SER A 56 9.60 25.02 2.06
CA SER A 56 10.87 24.31 1.93
C SER A 56 12.05 25.24 2.20
N ALA A 57 13.08 24.69 2.84
CA ALA A 57 14.38 25.39 2.98
C ALA A 57 15.23 25.34 1.70
N ALA A 58 14.66 24.91 0.56
CA ALA A 58 15.41 24.69 -0.68
C ALA A 58 16.08 25.95 -1.19
N ARG A 59 15.41 27.13 -1.14
CA ARG A 59 16.01 28.43 -1.55
C ARG A 59 17.25 28.75 -0.73
N MET A 60 17.15 28.64 0.59
CA MET A 60 18.26 28.90 1.50
C MET A 60 19.46 27.98 1.21
N LEU A 61 19.19 26.68 0.96
CA LEU A 61 20.25 25.72 0.63
C LEU A 61 20.84 25.97 -0.77
N ALA A 62 20.01 26.33 -1.75
CA ALA A 62 20.45 26.65 -3.10
C ALA A 62 21.40 27.85 -3.10
N GLU A 63 21.04 28.92 -2.38
CA GLU A 63 21.89 30.10 -2.20
C GLU A 63 23.18 29.77 -1.50
N ARG A 64 23.11 29.05 -0.35
CA ARG A 64 24.29 28.68 0.45
C ARG A 64 25.32 27.85 -0.32
N TYR A 65 24.87 26.95 -1.17
CA TYR A 65 25.74 26.04 -1.94
C TYR A 65 25.90 26.47 -3.41
N SER A 66 25.38 27.63 -3.80
CA SER A 66 25.41 28.18 -5.17
C SER A 66 24.90 27.17 -6.21
N LEU A 67 23.77 26.52 -5.90
CA LEU A 67 23.14 25.50 -6.75
C LEU A 67 21.92 26.05 -7.49
N PRO A 68 21.68 25.61 -8.72
CA PRO A 68 20.41 25.81 -9.39
C PRO A 68 19.25 25.25 -8.56
N LEU A 69 18.09 25.93 -8.62
CA LEU A 69 16.88 25.52 -7.93
C LEU A 69 15.72 25.35 -8.93
N ILE A 70 15.06 24.21 -8.85
CA ILE A 70 13.79 23.96 -9.52
C ILE A 70 12.68 24.05 -8.48
N GLU A 71 11.79 25.00 -8.66
CA GLU A 71 10.54 25.12 -7.92
C GLU A 71 9.39 24.64 -8.80
N HIS A 72 8.72 23.57 -8.39
CA HIS A 72 7.57 23.02 -9.10
C HIS A 72 6.47 22.68 -8.10
N ASP A 73 5.72 23.72 -7.70
CA ASP A 73 4.70 23.62 -6.66
C ASP A 73 3.55 22.70 -7.10
N ILE A 74 3.43 21.56 -6.42
CA ILE A 74 2.41 20.57 -6.72
C ILE A 74 0.99 21.09 -6.41
N ARG A 75 0.82 21.92 -5.36
CA ARG A 75 -0.50 22.45 -4.97
C ARG A 75 -0.96 23.49 -5.98
N GLU A 76 -0.04 24.35 -6.42
CA GLU A 76 -0.33 25.35 -7.46
C GLU A 76 -0.68 24.67 -8.78
N PHE A 77 0.09 23.65 -9.18
CA PHE A 77 -0.19 22.86 -10.37
C PHE A 77 -1.61 22.25 -10.34
N TYR A 78 -2.01 21.64 -9.20
CA TYR A 78 -3.34 21.07 -9.06
C TYR A 78 -4.44 22.14 -9.12
N ARG A 79 -4.25 23.30 -8.44
CA ARG A 79 -5.20 24.43 -8.48
C ARG A 79 -5.40 24.97 -9.89
N GLN A 80 -4.33 25.15 -10.65
CA GLN A 80 -4.38 25.58 -12.05
C GLN A 80 -5.14 24.59 -12.95
N ASN A 81 -5.21 23.33 -12.57
CA ASN A 81 -5.94 22.27 -13.24
C ASN A 81 -7.31 21.94 -12.62
N GLY A 82 -7.84 22.82 -11.75
CA GLY A 82 -9.19 22.72 -11.19
C GLY A 82 -9.34 21.73 -10.03
N GLU A 83 -8.23 21.36 -9.35
CA GLU A 83 -8.25 20.45 -8.20
C GLU A 83 -7.65 21.11 -6.95
N ASP A 84 -8.40 21.13 -5.84
CA ASP A 84 -7.97 21.73 -4.57
C ASP A 84 -7.14 20.79 -3.69
N ALA A 85 -7.10 19.50 -3.98
CA ALA A 85 -6.42 18.50 -3.18
C ALA A 85 -5.49 17.61 -4.01
N ILE A 86 -4.28 17.37 -3.49
CA ILE A 86 -3.23 16.58 -4.15
C ILE A 86 -3.29 15.07 -3.84
N ALA A 87 -4.24 14.63 -3.00
CA ALA A 87 -4.37 13.21 -2.62
C ALA A 87 -4.84 12.36 -3.82
N LEU A 88 -4.20 11.21 -4.03
CA LEU A 88 -4.48 10.30 -5.16
C LEU A 88 -5.75 9.46 -4.92
N THR A 89 -6.89 10.13 -4.79
CA THR A 89 -8.18 9.50 -4.46
C THR A 89 -9.13 9.40 -5.65
N THR A 90 -8.83 10.07 -6.76
CA THR A 90 -9.63 10.04 -7.99
C THR A 90 -8.74 9.81 -9.21
N PRO A 91 -9.25 9.22 -10.30
CA PRO A 91 -8.50 9.02 -11.55
C PRO A 91 -7.90 10.35 -12.06
N ARG A 92 -8.68 11.45 -12.04
CA ARG A 92 -8.22 12.76 -12.49
C ARG A 92 -6.98 13.25 -11.72
N ARG A 93 -6.96 13.06 -10.40
CA ARG A 93 -5.79 13.42 -9.57
C ARG A 93 -4.58 12.54 -9.82
N CYS A 94 -4.78 11.27 -10.18
CA CYS A 94 -3.69 10.40 -10.60
C CYS A 94 -3.10 10.88 -11.94
N GLU A 95 -3.93 11.21 -12.92
CA GLU A 95 -3.50 11.77 -14.22
C GLU A 95 -2.71 13.08 -14.03
N LEU A 96 -3.21 14.00 -13.20
CA LEU A 96 -2.52 15.26 -12.87
C LEU A 96 -1.17 15.00 -12.19
N ARG A 97 -1.08 13.96 -11.35
CA ARG A 97 0.18 13.56 -10.74
C ARG A 97 1.20 13.08 -11.78
N ASP A 98 0.74 12.33 -12.77
CA ASP A 98 1.60 11.85 -13.84
C ASP A 98 2.07 13.00 -14.74
N GLN A 99 1.18 13.95 -15.06
CA GLN A 99 1.53 15.17 -15.80
C GLN A 99 2.54 16.03 -15.03
N TRP A 100 2.27 16.32 -13.75
CA TRP A 100 3.18 17.05 -12.88
C TRP A 100 4.55 16.38 -12.76
N SER A 101 4.58 15.04 -12.65
CA SER A 101 5.82 14.26 -12.59
C SER A 101 6.59 14.30 -13.91
N ALA A 102 5.89 14.34 -15.05
CA ALA A 102 6.51 14.45 -16.36
C ALA A 102 7.17 15.81 -16.57
N GLU A 103 6.47 16.91 -16.23
CA GLU A 103 7.04 18.27 -16.28
C GLU A 103 8.23 18.43 -15.35
N LEU A 104 8.15 17.84 -14.14
CA LEU A 104 9.26 17.84 -13.19
C LEU A 104 10.48 17.14 -13.78
N TYR A 105 10.28 15.99 -14.44
CA TYR A 105 11.37 15.27 -15.10
C TYR A 105 12.00 16.09 -16.25
N GLU A 106 11.21 16.75 -17.07
CA GLU A 106 11.71 17.61 -18.14
C GLU A 106 12.63 18.72 -17.60
N LYS A 107 12.20 19.41 -16.52
CA LYS A 107 12.99 20.45 -15.86
C LYS A 107 14.30 19.88 -15.29
N VAL A 108 14.27 18.73 -14.65
CA VAL A 108 15.45 18.08 -14.06
C VAL A 108 16.41 17.55 -15.13
N SER A 109 15.90 17.00 -16.24
CA SER A 109 16.71 16.41 -17.32
C SER A 109 17.66 17.42 -17.98
N ALA A 110 17.30 18.71 -17.96
CA ALA A 110 18.15 19.80 -18.48
C ALA A 110 19.51 19.88 -17.77
N PHE A 111 19.61 19.41 -16.53
CA PHE A 111 20.86 19.40 -15.74
C PHE A 111 21.74 18.16 -15.96
N LYS A 112 21.31 17.22 -16.82
CA LYS A 112 22.03 15.99 -17.16
C LYS A 112 22.51 15.24 -15.92
N VAL A 113 21.60 15.04 -14.96
CA VAL A 113 21.86 14.34 -13.71
C VAL A 113 21.92 12.82 -13.94
N ASP A 114 22.75 12.16 -13.17
CA ASP A 114 22.95 10.69 -13.25
C ASP A 114 21.94 9.94 -12.37
N ALA A 115 21.52 10.54 -11.24
CA ALA A 115 20.52 9.95 -10.34
C ALA A 115 19.78 11.02 -9.53
N GLY A 116 18.60 10.63 -8.99
CA GLY A 116 17.81 11.43 -8.08
C GLY A 116 17.97 10.97 -6.63
N VAL A 117 17.82 11.89 -5.70
CA VAL A 117 17.89 11.65 -4.26
C VAL A 117 16.69 12.28 -3.59
N LEU A 118 15.76 11.46 -3.10
CA LEU A 118 14.55 11.91 -2.43
C LEU A 118 14.87 12.19 -0.95
N ALA A 119 15.45 13.35 -0.67
CA ALA A 119 15.92 13.77 0.63
C ALA A 119 14.81 14.41 1.49
N GLY A 120 13.74 13.65 1.74
CA GLY A 120 12.52 14.15 2.37
C GLY A 120 11.54 14.77 1.38
N PHE A 121 11.45 14.21 0.18
CA PHE A 121 10.46 14.56 -0.83
C PHE A 121 9.15 13.82 -0.56
N ILE A 122 8.07 14.57 -0.30
CA ILE A 122 6.81 14.02 0.20
C ILE A 122 5.92 13.47 -0.93
N PRO A 123 5.75 14.15 -2.09
CA PRO A 123 4.85 13.67 -3.10
C PRO A 123 5.32 12.36 -3.73
N LEU A 124 4.40 11.41 -3.86
CA LEU A 124 4.62 10.27 -4.74
C LEU A 124 4.75 10.78 -6.16
N SER A 125 5.84 10.44 -6.84
CA SER A 125 6.13 10.91 -8.18
C SER A 125 6.66 9.79 -9.05
N ASN A 126 6.11 9.66 -10.27
CA ASN A 126 6.56 8.68 -11.25
C ASN A 126 7.86 9.12 -12.01
N ILE A 127 8.53 10.17 -11.53
CA ILE A 127 9.88 10.52 -11.97
C ILE A 127 10.86 9.35 -11.76
N VAL A 128 10.64 8.55 -10.70
CA VAL A 128 11.44 7.37 -10.35
C VAL A 128 11.41 6.25 -11.42
N GLY A 129 10.44 6.28 -12.33
CA GLY A 129 10.38 5.38 -13.49
C GLY A 129 11.16 5.90 -14.70
N LYS A 130 11.53 7.18 -14.70
CA LYS A 130 12.29 7.82 -15.77
C LYS A 130 13.76 8.00 -15.42
N MET A 131 14.07 8.06 -14.13
CA MET A 131 15.44 8.14 -13.60
C MET A 131 15.55 7.34 -12.30
N LEU A 132 16.72 6.76 -12.09
CA LEU A 132 17.01 6.02 -10.86
C LEU A 132 17.04 6.98 -9.67
N CYS A 133 16.23 6.72 -8.65
CA CYS A 133 16.16 7.55 -7.44
C CYS A 133 16.35 6.71 -6.19
N LEU A 134 17.06 7.26 -5.21
CA LEU A 134 17.15 6.71 -3.87
C LEU A 134 16.27 7.49 -2.91
N ASN A 135 15.66 6.78 -1.95
CA ASN A 135 14.83 7.36 -0.89
C ASN A 135 15.29 6.87 0.48
N VAL A 136 15.23 7.74 1.49
CA VAL A 136 15.42 7.35 2.89
C VAL A 136 14.07 7.23 3.59
N HIS A 137 13.88 6.13 4.31
CA HIS A 137 12.64 5.79 5.00
C HIS A 137 12.87 5.67 6.51
N PRO A 138 12.03 6.31 7.36
CA PRO A 138 12.17 6.27 8.82
C PRO A 138 11.60 4.97 9.41
N GLY A 139 12.14 3.83 9.05
CA GLY A 139 11.74 2.52 9.52
C GLY A 139 12.63 1.41 8.99
N ASP A 140 12.82 0.35 9.77
CA ASP A 140 13.56 -0.83 9.34
C ASP A 140 12.72 -1.66 8.35
N LEU A 141 12.97 -1.46 7.07
CA LEU A 141 12.26 -2.15 5.99
C LEU A 141 12.67 -3.63 5.84
N THR A 142 13.71 -4.09 6.55
CA THR A 142 14.08 -5.51 6.61
C THR A 142 13.12 -6.30 7.50
N VAL A 143 12.37 -5.61 8.38
CA VAL A 143 11.39 -6.25 9.25
C VAL A 143 10.14 -6.63 8.45
N VAL A 144 10.05 -7.92 8.12
CA VAL A 144 8.99 -8.49 7.29
C VAL A 144 8.13 -9.45 8.10
N LYS A 145 6.81 -9.31 8.02
CA LYS A 145 5.84 -10.26 8.58
C LYS A 145 4.89 -10.76 7.49
N ASN A 146 4.86 -12.07 7.28
CA ASN A 146 4.05 -12.69 6.22
C ASN A 146 4.34 -12.11 4.80
N GLY A 147 5.59 -11.81 4.48
CA GLY A 147 6.00 -11.24 3.19
C GLY A 147 5.64 -9.76 3.01
N VAL A 148 5.28 -9.03 4.08
CA VAL A 148 4.94 -7.60 4.04
C VAL A 148 5.86 -6.84 4.98
N ARG A 149 6.47 -5.75 4.51
CA ARG A 149 7.23 -4.80 5.32
C ARG A 149 6.29 -4.12 6.30
N ILE A 150 6.44 -4.38 7.60
CA ILE A 150 5.49 -3.91 8.63
C ILE A 150 5.81 -2.53 9.17
N LEU A 151 7.05 -2.08 8.98
CA LEU A 151 7.51 -0.74 9.35
C LEU A 151 7.59 0.20 8.13
N ALA A 152 6.81 -0.08 7.07
CA ALA A 152 6.60 0.80 5.93
C ALA A 152 5.48 1.81 6.18
N GLY A 153 5.50 2.94 5.47
CA GLY A 153 4.45 3.96 5.51
C GLY A 153 4.98 5.38 5.74
N LEU A 154 4.07 6.35 5.80
CA LEU A 154 4.42 7.76 5.82
C LEU A 154 4.82 8.26 7.22
N HIS A 155 5.92 9.02 7.28
CA HIS A 155 6.38 9.81 8.43
C HIS A 155 6.48 9.02 9.75
N TYR A 156 5.59 9.30 10.71
CA TYR A 156 5.59 8.75 12.07
C TYR A 156 5.02 7.33 12.19
N ARG A 157 4.28 6.86 11.19
CA ARG A 157 3.59 5.55 11.27
C ARG A 157 4.52 4.35 11.47
N PRO A 158 5.66 4.26 10.77
CA PRO A 158 6.63 3.18 11.03
C PRO A 158 7.11 3.18 12.49
N VAL A 159 7.33 4.37 13.05
CA VAL A 159 7.80 4.54 14.42
C VAL A 159 6.71 4.20 15.45
N GLU A 160 5.45 4.66 15.26
CA GLU A 160 4.33 4.21 16.09
C GLU A 160 4.18 2.68 16.07
N ASN A 161 4.28 2.07 14.90
CA ASN A 161 4.22 0.62 14.76
C ASN A 161 5.37 -0.08 15.50
N ALA A 162 6.59 0.44 15.39
CA ALA A 162 7.74 -0.13 16.10
C ALA A 162 7.56 -0.04 17.62
N ILE A 163 7.10 1.09 18.16
CA ILE A 163 6.80 1.28 19.58
C ILE A 163 5.75 0.25 20.04
N LEU A 164 4.60 0.17 19.35
CA LEU A 164 3.50 -0.72 19.71
C LEU A 164 3.83 -2.20 19.53
N MET A 165 4.78 -2.53 18.68
CA MET A 165 5.32 -3.89 18.49
C MET A 165 6.46 -4.22 19.47
N LYS A 166 6.79 -3.31 20.39
CA LYS A 166 7.86 -3.48 21.39
C LYS A 166 9.24 -3.72 20.79
N HIS A 167 9.54 -3.06 19.65
CA HIS A 167 10.91 -3.04 19.16
C HIS A 167 11.81 -2.25 20.11
N HIS A 168 13.04 -2.73 20.32
CA HIS A 168 14.02 -2.05 21.19
C HIS A 168 14.66 -0.83 20.54
N GLY A 169 14.64 -0.76 19.20
CA GLY A 169 15.24 0.33 18.47
C GLY A 169 14.65 0.50 17.08
N LEU A 170 14.97 1.64 16.49
CA LEU A 170 14.58 2.06 15.14
C LEU A 170 15.80 2.01 14.22
N ARG A 171 15.56 1.88 12.92
CA ARG A 171 16.57 2.02 11.88
C ARG A 171 15.99 2.82 10.73
N SER A 172 16.80 3.65 10.11
CA SER A 172 16.49 4.24 8.80
C SER A 172 16.90 3.26 7.70
N SER A 173 16.11 3.16 6.65
CA SER A 173 16.42 2.34 5.47
C SER A 173 16.57 3.22 4.24
N VAL A 174 17.61 3.00 3.44
CA VAL A 174 17.78 3.62 2.12
C VAL A 174 17.44 2.60 1.05
N ILE A 175 16.51 2.96 0.17
CA ILE A 175 15.95 2.09 -0.87
C ILE A 175 16.08 2.70 -2.26
N VAL A 176 16.06 1.85 -3.27
CA VAL A 176 15.75 2.28 -4.64
C VAL A 176 14.26 2.53 -4.73
N ALA A 177 13.88 3.79 -4.99
CA ALA A 177 12.48 4.18 -5.08
C ALA A 177 11.79 3.53 -6.28
N GLN A 178 10.53 3.12 -6.12
CA GLN A 178 9.75 2.41 -7.13
C GLN A 178 8.56 3.25 -7.61
N ASN A 179 8.14 3.03 -8.86
CA ASN A 179 6.96 3.67 -9.42
C ASN A 179 5.70 3.38 -8.60
N TYR A 180 4.88 4.40 -8.46
CA TYR A 180 3.53 4.26 -7.93
C TYR A 180 2.58 3.82 -9.05
N GLN A 181 1.94 2.65 -8.89
CA GLN A 181 1.00 2.08 -9.87
C GLN A 181 -0.48 2.30 -9.51
N GLY A 182 -0.77 3.04 -8.45
CA GLY A 182 -2.13 3.37 -8.05
C GLY A 182 -2.90 2.28 -7.29
N ASN A 183 -2.35 1.09 -7.15
CA ASN A 183 -3.04 -0.10 -6.64
C ASN A 183 -2.92 -0.36 -5.15
N GLY A 184 -2.32 0.53 -4.38
CA GLY A 184 -2.34 0.39 -2.92
C GLY A 184 -1.03 0.63 -2.18
N LYS A 185 -1.13 0.60 -0.87
CA LYS A 185 -0.11 1.00 0.11
C LYS A 185 1.17 0.15 0.14
N ASN A 186 1.25 -0.95 -0.58
CA ASN A 186 2.34 -1.93 -0.47
C ASN A 186 3.47 -1.72 -1.50
N GLU A 187 3.35 -0.74 -2.39
CA GLU A 187 4.29 -0.55 -3.50
C GLU A 187 5.34 0.52 -3.21
N VAL A 188 5.00 1.51 -2.38
CA VAL A 188 5.80 2.72 -2.20
C VAL A 188 7.19 2.45 -1.63
N ASP A 189 7.35 1.51 -0.72
CA ASP A 189 8.63 1.20 -0.07
C ASP A 189 9.08 -0.23 -0.42
N SER A 190 8.82 -0.70 -1.65
CA SER A 190 9.05 -2.09 -2.07
C SER A 190 10.41 -2.37 -2.70
N GLY A 191 11.16 -1.34 -3.06
CA GLY A 191 12.45 -1.48 -3.73
C GLY A 191 13.54 -2.19 -2.91
N PRO A 192 14.69 -2.54 -3.54
CA PRO A 192 15.85 -3.08 -2.84
C PRO A 192 16.31 -2.15 -1.72
N ILE A 193 16.66 -2.72 -0.56
CA ILE A 193 17.16 -1.98 0.61
C ILE A 193 18.71 -1.95 0.51
N LEU A 194 19.25 -0.83 0.03
CA LEU A 194 20.68 -0.69 -0.18
C LEU A 194 21.44 -0.58 1.13
N GLY A 195 20.85 0.10 2.12
CA GLY A 195 21.47 0.24 3.42
C GLY A 195 20.48 0.53 4.53
N VAL A 196 20.89 0.18 5.75
CA VAL A 196 20.19 0.52 7.00
C VAL A 196 21.16 1.21 7.96
N SER A 197 20.64 2.08 8.82
CA SER A 197 21.42 2.67 9.90
C SER A 197 21.71 1.67 11.02
N ALA A 198 22.64 1.98 11.90
CA ALA A 198 22.70 1.36 13.23
C ALA A 198 21.37 1.54 13.96
N SER A 199 21.12 0.68 14.95
CA SER A 199 19.90 0.75 15.77
C SER A 199 19.92 1.99 16.67
N VAL A 200 18.87 2.79 16.62
CA VAL A 200 18.63 3.97 17.45
C VAL A 200 17.59 3.61 18.50
N GLU A 201 17.92 3.77 19.78
CA GLU A 201 17.05 3.40 20.90
C GLU A 201 15.75 4.21 20.90
N ILE A 202 14.63 3.54 21.18
CA ILE A 202 13.30 4.16 21.31
C ILE A 202 13.17 4.77 22.71
N GLU A 203 12.81 6.04 22.75
CA GLU A 203 12.50 6.77 23.98
C GLU A 203 10.99 6.77 24.21
N LEU A 204 10.55 6.28 25.37
CA LEU A 204 9.13 6.21 25.76
C LEU A 204 8.74 7.27 26.78
N ASP A 205 9.68 8.09 27.26
CA ASP A 205 9.47 9.17 28.23
C ASP A 205 8.65 8.75 29.48
N GLY A 206 8.88 7.52 29.95
CA GLY A 206 8.21 6.96 31.11
C GLY A 206 6.85 6.29 30.83
N HIS A 207 6.36 6.33 29.60
CA HIS A 207 5.13 5.61 29.24
C HIS A 207 5.39 4.12 29.03
N THR A 208 4.38 3.30 29.34
CA THR A 208 4.38 1.88 28.99
C THR A 208 3.80 1.67 27.59
N VAL A 209 4.19 0.59 26.92
CA VAL A 209 3.63 0.27 25.60
C VAL A 209 2.14 -0.06 25.71
N GLU A 210 1.70 -0.61 26.84
CA GLU A 210 0.30 -0.91 27.12
C GLU A 210 -0.56 0.36 27.15
N GLU A 211 -0.13 1.41 27.82
CA GLU A 211 -0.79 2.73 27.83
C GLU A 211 -0.86 3.33 26.43
N LEU A 212 0.24 3.28 25.69
CA LEU A 212 0.31 3.77 24.31
C LEU A 212 -0.60 2.97 23.36
N GLN A 213 -0.78 1.67 23.61
CA GLN A 213 -1.71 0.84 22.87
C GLN A 213 -3.17 1.24 23.14
N GLU A 214 -3.51 1.56 24.39
CA GLU A 214 -4.86 2.05 24.76
C GLU A 214 -5.16 3.40 24.08
N ILE A 215 -4.20 4.31 24.04
CA ILE A 215 -4.30 5.57 23.30
C ILE A 215 -4.55 5.29 21.81
N CYS A 216 -3.78 4.39 21.19
CA CYS A 216 -3.95 4.01 19.80
C CYS A 216 -5.35 3.43 19.52
N ASP A 217 -5.83 2.55 20.39
CA ASP A 217 -7.14 1.89 20.26
C ASP A 217 -8.31 2.87 20.44
N SER A 218 -8.12 3.95 21.19
CA SER A 218 -9.12 5.01 21.42
C SER A 218 -9.26 5.99 20.26
N ARG A 219 -8.33 5.99 19.30
CA ARG A 219 -8.31 6.93 18.18
C ARG A 219 -9.53 6.80 17.26
N THR A 220 -10.20 7.91 16.99
CA THR A 220 -11.41 7.94 16.14
C THR A 220 -11.16 8.62 14.79
N LYS A 221 -10.49 9.78 14.76
CA LYS A 221 -10.30 10.57 13.54
C LYS A 221 -8.92 11.25 13.53
N ALA A 222 -8.22 11.12 12.40
CA ALA A 222 -6.99 11.87 12.14
C ALA A 222 -7.29 13.38 11.88
N PRO A 223 -6.34 14.32 12.12
CA PRO A 223 -4.96 14.05 12.57
C PRO A 223 -4.88 13.78 14.09
N TYR A 224 -4.01 12.86 14.48
CA TYR A 224 -3.79 12.53 15.89
C TYR A 224 -2.83 13.53 16.54
N ARG A 225 -3.09 13.90 17.81
CA ARG A 225 -2.28 14.82 18.63
C ARG A 225 -2.08 14.28 20.05
N ASP A 226 -2.18 12.97 20.20
CA ASP A 226 -2.03 12.25 21.47
C ASP A 226 -0.56 11.99 21.82
N GLU A 227 -0.32 11.40 23.01
CA GLU A 227 1.03 11.13 23.50
C GLU A 227 1.79 10.13 22.64
N LEU A 228 1.13 9.09 22.08
CA LEU A 228 1.78 8.16 21.16
C LEU A 228 2.31 8.90 19.93
N ARG A 229 1.53 9.87 19.41
CA ARG A 229 1.96 10.68 18.25
C ARG A 229 3.14 11.57 18.61
N LYS A 230 3.13 12.23 19.78
CA LYS A 230 4.24 13.09 20.23
C LYS A 230 5.52 12.30 20.40
N LEU A 231 5.43 11.14 21.04
CA LEU A 231 6.56 10.21 21.19
C LEU A 231 7.09 9.72 19.85
N ALA A 232 6.20 9.39 18.92
CA ALA A 232 6.61 8.99 17.58
C ALA A 232 7.34 10.12 16.84
N ASP A 233 6.84 11.36 16.90
CA ASP A 233 7.48 12.52 16.28
C ASP A 233 8.86 12.83 16.92
N LYS A 234 8.99 12.70 18.25
CA LYS A 234 10.27 12.82 18.97
C LYS A 234 11.30 11.78 18.46
N ASN A 235 10.88 10.51 18.44
CA ASN A 235 11.71 9.41 17.99
C ASN A 235 12.05 9.49 16.49
N VAL A 236 11.14 9.98 15.63
CA VAL A 236 11.45 10.32 14.23
C VAL A 236 12.55 11.37 14.16
N GLY A 237 12.48 12.42 14.99
CA GLY A 237 13.51 13.44 15.06
C GLY A 237 14.88 12.90 15.49
N LYS A 238 14.92 11.98 16.45
CA LYS A 238 16.13 11.29 16.90
C LYS A 238 16.68 10.38 15.79
N LEU A 239 15.82 9.53 15.23
CA LEU A 239 16.18 8.63 14.12
C LEU A 239 16.76 9.38 12.93
N LYS A 240 16.22 10.55 12.61
CA LYS A 240 16.71 11.39 11.54
C LYS A 240 18.18 11.82 11.78
N ARG A 241 18.50 12.26 13.01
CA ARG A 241 19.84 12.71 13.35
C ARG A 241 20.85 11.56 13.43
N GLU A 242 20.47 10.46 14.04
CA GLU A 242 21.37 9.34 14.36
C GLU A 242 21.32 8.24 13.28
N GLY A 243 20.27 8.18 12.47
CA GLY A 243 20.06 7.20 11.41
C GLY A 243 20.18 7.81 10.01
N ASP A 244 19.20 8.65 9.57
CA ASP A 244 19.18 9.16 8.19
C ASP A 244 20.46 9.90 7.82
N HIS A 245 20.94 10.79 8.71
CA HIS A 245 22.12 11.61 8.46
C HIS A 245 23.42 10.82 8.36
N VAL A 246 23.44 9.59 8.83
CA VAL A 246 24.58 8.65 8.72
C VAL A 246 24.42 7.78 7.49
N VAL A 247 23.30 7.07 7.38
CA VAL A 247 23.13 6.04 6.36
C VAL A 247 22.97 6.61 4.95
N PHE A 248 22.28 7.75 4.79
CA PHE A 248 21.97 8.24 3.45
C PHE A 248 23.19 8.71 2.68
N PRO A 249 24.08 9.59 3.22
CA PRO A 249 25.31 9.95 2.54
C PRO A 249 26.24 8.75 2.28
N ALA A 250 26.35 7.82 3.25
CA ALA A 250 27.18 6.63 3.11
C ALA A 250 26.70 5.71 1.98
N VAL A 251 25.39 5.41 1.92
CA VAL A 251 24.81 4.62 0.84
C VAL A 251 25.02 5.29 -0.52
N LEU A 252 24.85 6.62 -0.60
CA LEU A 252 25.07 7.37 -1.84
C LEU A 252 26.50 7.24 -2.35
N GLU A 253 27.51 7.29 -1.47
CA GLU A 253 28.90 7.10 -1.89
C GLU A 253 29.15 5.72 -2.51
N HIS A 254 28.69 4.66 -1.85
CA HIS A 254 28.82 3.30 -2.36
C HIS A 254 28.00 3.07 -3.64
N PHE A 255 26.80 3.69 -3.70
CA PHE A 255 25.94 3.61 -4.88
C PHE A 255 26.62 4.22 -6.11
N VAL A 256 27.15 5.43 -6.01
CA VAL A 256 27.81 6.10 -7.15
C VAL A 256 29.18 5.51 -7.48
N LYS A 257 29.81 4.76 -6.58
CA LYS A 257 31.01 3.96 -6.86
C LYS A 257 30.69 2.66 -7.58
N GLY A 258 29.40 2.30 -7.75
CA GLY A 258 28.97 1.06 -8.39
C GLY A 258 29.17 -0.18 -7.51
N ASP A 259 29.11 -0.01 -6.18
CA ASP A 259 29.32 -1.12 -5.24
C ASP A 259 28.06 -2.00 -5.07
N TYR A 260 26.94 -1.65 -5.71
CA TYR A 260 25.70 -2.43 -5.70
C TYR A 260 25.39 -3.03 -7.05
N ALA A 261 24.95 -4.29 -7.05
CA ALA A 261 24.45 -4.99 -8.24
C ALA A 261 23.22 -5.83 -7.90
N LEU A 262 22.44 -6.16 -8.91
CA LEU A 262 21.34 -7.13 -8.81
C LEU A 262 21.61 -8.31 -9.72
N ASP A 263 21.17 -9.50 -9.30
CA ASP A 263 21.09 -10.66 -10.17
C ASP A 263 19.79 -10.68 -11.00
N GLU A 264 19.64 -11.70 -11.84
CA GLU A 264 18.46 -11.89 -12.69
C GLU A 264 17.14 -12.11 -11.89
N ASN A 265 17.25 -12.49 -10.61
CA ASN A 265 16.12 -12.68 -9.70
C ASN A 265 15.84 -11.43 -8.85
N GLY A 266 16.64 -10.36 -8.98
CA GLY A 266 16.55 -9.14 -8.20
C GLY A 266 17.16 -9.25 -6.80
N ALA A 267 18.00 -10.25 -6.52
CA ALA A 267 18.75 -10.35 -5.29
C ALA A 267 19.88 -9.30 -5.29
N LEU A 268 20.10 -8.67 -4.13
CA LEU A 268 21.07 -7.62 -3.95
C LEU A 268 22.47 -8.21 -3.68
N TYR A 269 23.46 -7.64 -4.34
CA TYR A 269 24.87 -7.89 -4.13
C TYR A 269 25.59 -6.60 -3.77
N PHE A 270 26.54 -6.70 -2.88
CA PHE A 270 27.38 -5.60 -2.47
C PHE A 270 28.87 -5.96 -2.65
N ARG A 271 29.70 -4.98 -3.05
CA ARG A 271 31.12 -5.19 -3.30
C ARG A 271 31.91 -5.16 -1.99
N ILE A 272 32.59 -6.27 -1.70
CA ILE A 272 33.43 -6.45 -0.53
C ILE A 272 34.79 -6.97 -1.03
N ASN A 273 35.90 -6.26 -0.75
CA ASN A 273 37.24 -6.65 -1.22
C ASN A 273 37.27 -6.94 -2.74
N ASP A 274 36.66 -6.05 -3.53
CA ASP A 274 36.56 -6.14 -5.00
C ASP A 274 35.70 -7.28 -5.55
N GLU A 275 35.05 -8.06 -4.70
CA GLU A 275 34.12 -9.12 -5.10
C GLU A 275 32.67 -8.78 -4.71
N PHE A 276 31.73 -9.13 -5.58
CA PHE A 276 30.30 -8.97 -5.28
C PHE A 276 29.78 -10.16 -4.47
N MET A 277 29.36 -9.90 -3.24
CA MET A 277 28.77 -10.87 -2.34
C MET A 277 27.26 -10.65 -2.17
N PRO A 278 26.44 -11.72 -2.11
CA PRO A 278 25.01 -11.58 -1.90
C PRO A 278 24.73 -11.04 -0.49
N VAL A 279 23.88 -10.01 -0.41
CA VAL A 279 23.48 -9.39 0.85
C VAL A 279 21.96 -9.16 0.89
N GLU A 280 21.39 -9.16 2.09
CA GLU A 280 20.02 -8.66 2.29
C GLU A 280 20.00 -7.12 2.26
N THR A 281 20.98 -6.51 2.92
CA THR A 281 21.23 -5.06 2.99
C THR A 281 22.62 -4.84 3.61
N VAL A 282 23.04 -3.57 3.72
CA VAL A 282 24.29 -3.19 4.37
C VAL A 282 24.00 -2.25 5.54
N GLU A 283 24.56 -2.52 6.73
CA GLU A 283 24.44 -1.63 7.88
C GLU A 283 25.60 -0.64 7.89
N PHE A 284 25.27 0.65 7.98
CA PHE A 284 26.21 1.76 8.05
C PHE A 284 26.15 2.40 9.45
N CYS A 285 27.31 2.50 10.11
CA CYS A 285 27.42 3.04 11.45
C CYS A 285 28.08 4.42 11.47
N ALA A 286 27.86 5.18 12.53
CA ALA A 286 28.40 6.53 12.68
C ALA A 286 29.95 6.57 12.81
N ASP A 287 30.56 5.47 13.23
CA ASP A 287 32.03 5.29 13.30
C ASP A 287 32.65 5.00 11.92
N GLY A 288 31.85 4.96 10.85
CA GLY A 288 32.26 4.64 9.49
C GLY A 288 32.36 3.14 9.19
N SER A 289 32.00 2.27 10.14
CA SER A 289 31.97 0.83 9.87
C SER A 289 30.82 0.47 8.92
N VAL A 290 31.11 -0.46 7.99
CA VAL A 290 30.22 -0.98 6.96
C VAL A 290 30.04 -2.48 7.19
N ASN A 291 28.87 -2.89 7.58
CA ASN A 291 28.56 -4.26 7.98
C ASN A 291 27.54 -4.90 7.01
N PRO A 292 27.99 -5.67 6.01
CA PRO A 292 27.09 -6.39 5.12
C PRO A 292 26.25 -7.41 5.91
N ARG A 293 24.94 -7.35 5.74
CA ARG A 293 24.02 -8.34 6.31
C ARG A 293 23.72 -9.38 5.25
N HIS A 294 24.26 -10.57 5.45
CA HIS A 294 23.94 -11.68 4.58
C HIS A 294 22.50 -12.12 4.79
N PRO A 295 21.82 -12.60 3.72
CA PRO A 295 20.51 -13.23 3.87
C PRO A 295 20.66 -14.30 4.96
N ALA A 296 19.84 -14.23 5.99
CA ALA A 296 19.84 -15.28 7.01
C ALA A 296 19.77 -16.62 6.28
N LEU A 297 20.65 -17.56 6.64
CA LEU A 297 20.50 -18.96 6.30
C LEU A 297 19.23 -19.45 7.06
N SER A 298 18.09 -18.88 6.68
CA SER A 298 16.82 -19.38 7.12
C SER A 298 16.60 -20.66 6.34
N ASP A 299 16.42 -21.76 7.06
CA ASP A 299 15.77 -22.98 6.57
C ASP A 299 14.33 -22.72 6.08
N SER A 300 14.04 -21.49 5.74
CA SER A 300 12.81 -21.09 5.08
C SER A 300 13.09 -21.08 3.59
N PRO A 301 12.45 -22.00 2.83
CA PRO A 301 12.59 -21.99 1.38
C PRO A 301 12.29 -20.57 0.90
N VAL A 302 13.14 -20.06 -0.01
CA VAL A 302 12.86 -18.87 -0.82
C VAL A 302 11.38 -18.91 -1.16
N VAL A 303 10.59 -18.06 -0.54
CA VAL A 303 9.17 -17.98 -0.83
C VAL A 303 9.11 -17.40 -2.23
N LYS A 304 9.22 -18.31 -3.23
CA LYS A 304 8.69 -18.04 -4.56
C LYS A 304 7.37 -17.35 -4.31
N ASN A 305 7.24 -16.15 -4.83
CA ASN A 305 6.03 -15.34 -4.77
C ASN A 305 4.84 -16.22 -5.17
N LYS A 306 4.38 -17.05 -4.24
CA LYS A 306 3.16 -17.82 -4.37
C LYS A 306 2.13 -16.72 -4.48
N LYS A 307 1.61 -16.52 -5.70
CA LYS A 307 0.43 -15.68 -5.96
C LYS A 307 -0.52 -15.96 -4.81
N ARG A 308 -0.44 -15.14 -3.78
CA ARG A 308 -1.22 -15.30 -2.55
C ARG A 308 -2.64 -15.16 -3.01
N ASN A 309 -3.37 -16.28 -3.00
CA ASN A 309 -4.71 -16.41 -3.56
C ASN A 309 -5.51 -15.16 -3.21
N PHE A 310 -5.85 -14.38 -4.23
CA PHE A 310 -6.74 -13.22 -4.15
C PHE A 310 -7.98 -13.57 -3.32
N LEU A 311 -8.49 -14.78 -3.47
CA LEU A 311 -9.61 -15.34 -2.73
C LEU A 311 -9.37 -15.35 -1.20
N LEU A 312 -8.18 -15.74 -0.73
CA LEU A 312 -7.86 -15.74 0.71
C LEU A 312 -7.73 -14.34 1.29
N ARG A 313 -7.26 -13.35 0.50
CA ARG A 313 -7.25 -11.93 0.92
C ARG A 313 -8.68 -11.39 1.01
N LEU A 314 -9.52 -11.73 0.06
CA LEU A 314 -10.92 -11.33 0.01
C LEU A 314 -11.69 -11.93 1.20
N LEU A 315 -11.53 -13.23 1.46
CA LEU A 315 -12.11 -13.92 2.60
C LEU A 315 -11.66 -13.31 3.93
N LYS A 316 -10.36 -13.01 4.08
CA LYS A 316 -9.84 -12.36 5.28
C LYS A 316 -10.36 -10.93 5.46
N TYR A 317 -10.49 -10.17 4.38
CA TYR A 317 -11.07 -8.82 4.40
C TYR A 317 -12.53 -8.87 4.87
N TYR A 318 -13.36 -9.75 4.29
CA TYR A 318 -14.75 -9.90 4.70
C TYR A 318 -14.88 -10.45 6.12
N TYR A 319 -14.06 -11.41 6.51
CA TYR A 319 -13.99 -11.92 7.88
C TYR A 319 -13.76 -10.79 8.89
N ILE A 320 -12.78 -9.92 8.67
CA ILE A 320 -12.48 -8.79 9.56
C ILE A 320 -13.64 -7.77 9.55
N LYS A 321 -14.26 -7.52 8.41
CA LYS A 321 -15.36 -6.57 8.26
C LYS A 321 -16.62 -7.04 8.99
N VAL A 322 -16.94 -8.35 8.90
CA VAL A 322 -18.04 -8.99 9.65
C VAL A 322 -17.84 -8.83 11.15
N ILE A 323 -16.66 -9.20 11.62
CA ILE A 323 -16.33 -9.26 13.04
C ILE A 323 -16.32 -7.88 13.70
N ARG A 324 -15.90 -6.85 12.98
CA ARG A 324 -15.83 -5.47 13.48
C ARG A 324 -17.11 -4.67 13.32
N THR A 325 -18.16 -5.23 12.74
CA THR A 325 -19.44 -4.53 12.59
C THR A 325 -20.06 -4.26 13.99
N PRO A 326 -20.40 -2.99 14.31
CA PRO A 326 -21.04 -2.66 15.58
C PRO A 326 -22.47 -3.22 15.63
N GLY A 327 -22.96 -3.53 16.86
CA GLY A 327 -24.28 -4.06 17.10
C GLY A 327 -24.27 -5.46 17.75
N THR A 328 -25.42 -5.98 18.14
CA THR A 328 -25.55 -7.33 18.70
C THR A 328 -25.17 -8.41 17.67
N PRO A 329 -24.71 -9.61 18.08
CA PRO A 329 -24.44 -10.71 17.14
C PRO A 329 -25.65 -11.03 16.23
N ASP A 330 -26.87 -10.97 16.78
CA ASP A 330 -28.10 -11.17 16.03
C ASP A 330 -28.36 -10.06 15.00
N PHE A 331 -28.08 -8.80 15.36
CA PHE A 331 -28.22 -7.67 14.45
C PHE A 331 -27.32 -7.81 13.22
N VAL A 332 -26.07 -8.23 13.45
CA VAL A 332 -25.11 -8.47 12.36
C VAL A 332 -25.49 -9.68 11.53
N ALA A 333 -25.85 -10.79 12.16
CA ALA A 333 -26.25 -12.02 11.49
C ALA A 333 -27.51 -11.85 10.63
N ARG A 334 -28.53 -11.12 11.12
CA ARG A 334 -29.74 -10.79 10.33
C ARG A 334 -29.37 -9.95 9.11
N GLY A 335 -28.46 -8.98 9.24
CA GLY A 335 -28.00 -8.20 8.09
C GLY A 335 -27.38 -9.10 7.01
N TRP A 336 -26.50 -10.00 7.38
CA TRP A 336 -25.91 -10.96 6.46
C TRP A 336 -26.94 -11.89 5.83
N ALA A 337 -27.89 -12.38 6.60
CA ALA A 337 -28.99 -13.22 6.11
C ALA A 337 -29.83 -12.51 5.03
N VAL A 338 -30.19 -11.25 5.27
CA VAL A 338 -30.91 -10.40 4.28
C VAL A 338 -30.05 -10.21 3.03
N GLY A 339 -28.76 -9.89 3.19
CA GLY A 339 -27.87 -9.72 2.05
C GLY A 339 -27.70 -10.99 1.22
N VAL A 340 -27.53 -12.15 1.86
CA VAL A 340 -27.44 -13.45 1.19
C VAL A 340 -28.76 -13.80 0.48
N ALA A 341 -29.93 -13.55 1.09
CA ALA A 341 -31.21 -13.75 0.45
C ALA A 341 -31.34 -12.93 -0.84
N VAL A 342 -31.02 -11.65 -0.77
CA VAL A 342 -31.00 -10.76 -1.94
C VAL A 342 -29.96 -11.20 -2.96
N GLY A 343 -28.75 -11.59 -2.52
CA GLY A 343 -27.70 -12.09 -3.39
C GLY A 343 -28.08 -13.36 -4.15
N CYS A 344 -28.90 -14.22 -3.58
CA CYS A 344 -29.40 -15.42 -4.25
C CYS A 344 -30.55 -15.13 -5.23
N ILE A 345 -31.45 -14.19 -4.89
CA ILE A 345 -32.71 -13.99 -5.63
C ILE A 345 -32.55 -12.89 -6.69
N VAL A 346 -31.81 -11.83 -6.41
CA VAL A 346 -31.72 -10.62 -7.22
C VAL A 346 -30.48 -10.62 -8.10
N PRO A 347 -30.56 -10.22 -9.39
CA PRO A 347 -29.39 -10.11 -10.27
C PRO A 347 -28.31 -9.19 -9.70
N VAL A 348 -27.03 -9.50 -9.96
CA VAL A 348 -25.83 -8.86 -9.36
C VAL A 348 -25.87 -7.34 -9.38
N PHE A 349 -26.32 -6.72 -10.45
CA PHE A 349 -26.35 -5.27 -10.59
C PHE A 349 -27.48 -4.57 -9.81
N CYS A 350 -28.52 -5.30 -9.36
CA CYS A 350 -29.66 -4.76 -8.59
C CYS A 350 -29.54 -5.00 -7.08
N GLN A 351 -28.63 -5.85 -6.64
CA GLN A 351 -28.61 -6.38 -5.28
C GLN A 351 -28.50 -5.32 -4.19
N LEU A 352 -27.64 -4.32 -4.36
CA LEU A 352 -27.45 -3.26 -3.36
C LEU A 352 -28.66 -2.34 -3.25
N ILE A 353 -29.34 -2.11 -4.37
CA ILE A 353 -30.56 -1.27 -4.42
C ILE A 353 -31.68 -1.93 -3.62
N VAL A 354 -31.75 -3.27 -3.57
CA VAL A 354 -32.74 -4.04 -2.84
C VAL A 354 -32.30 -4.33 -1.40
N ALA A 355 -31.05 -4.74 -1.18
CA ALA A 355 -30.57 -5.17 0.13
C ALA A 355 -30.52 -4.05 1.17
N ILE A 356 -30.17 -2.82 0.77
CA ILE A 356 -30.06 -1.70 1.72
C ILE A 356 -31.45 -1.28 2.26
N PRO A 357 -32.47 -1.03 1.42
CA PRO A 357 -33.84 -0.77 1.91
C PRO A 357 -34.40 -1.91 2.78
N LEU A 358 -34.22 -3.17 2.38
CA LEU A 358 -34.66 -4.30 3.18
C LEU A 358 -33.95 -4.35 4.55
N ALA A 359 -32.69 -3.97 4.64
CA ALA A 359 -31.98 -3.88 5.91
C ALA A 359 -32.56 -2.81 6.85
N PHE A 360 -33.13 -1.74 6.31
CA PHE A 360 -33.89 -0.76 7.11
C PHE A 360 -35.23 -1.35 7.61
N VAL A 361 -36.00 -2.01 6.74
CA VAL A 361 -37.27 -2.63 7.08
C VAL A 361 -37.09 -3.68 8.17
N PHE A 362 -36.13 -4.57 8.03
CA PHE A 362 -35.82 -5.64 8.99
C PHE A 362 -34.98 -5.17 10.20
N ARG A 363 -34.69 -3.88 10.31
CA ARG A 363 -33.88 -3.27 11.39
C ARG A 363 -32.61 -4.07 11.71
N CYS A 364 -31.83 -4.36 10.68
CA CYS A 364 -30.61 -5.14 10.76
C CYS A 364 -29.40 -4.39 10.18
N SER A 365 -28.22 -4.99 10.25
CA SER A 365 -26.98 -4.36 9.82
C SER A 365 -26.95 -4.08 8.33
N LYS A 366 -26.95 -2.81 7.92
CA LYS A 366 -26.84 -2.37 6.51
C LYS A 366 -25.51 -2.81 5.89
N ILE A 367 -24.43 -2.70 6.67
CA ILE A 367 -23.09 -3.17 6.26
C ILE A 367 -23.11 -4.68 6.09
N GLY A 368 -23.79 -5.40 6.99
CA GLY A 368 -23.98 -6.84 6.89
C GLY A 368 -24.78 -7.22 5.64
N ALA A 369 -25.88 -6.50 5.36
CA ALA A 369 -26.69 -6.73 4.17
C ALA A 369 -25.92 -6.48 2.88
N ALA A 370 -25.24 -5.35 2.77
CA ALA A 370 -24.37 -5.07 1.62
C ALA A 370 -23.26 -6.12 1.45
N ALA A 371 -22.64 -6.56 2.55
CA ALA A 371 -21.60 -7.59 2.49
C ALA A 371 -22.15 -8.98 2.12
N GLY A 372 -23.37 -9.31 2.56
CA GLY A 372 -24.03 -10.59 2.25
C GLY A 372 -24.36 -10.76 0.75
N THR A 373 -24.60 -9.66 0.02
CA THR A 373 -24.84 -9.73 -1.44
C THR A 373 -23.63 -10.22 -2.23
N PHE A 374 -22.41 -10.09 -1.68
CA PHE A 374 -21.19 -10.56 -2.36
C PHE A 374 -21.05 -12.07 -2.46
N ILE A 375 -22.04 -12.85 -2.04
CA ILE A 375 -22.08 -14.30 -2.33
C ILE A 375 -22.15 -14.54 -3.83
N THR A 376 -22.81 -13.64 -4.57
CA THR A 376 -22.80 -13.59 -6.03
C THR A 376 -22.09 -12.31 -6.48
N THR A 377 -20.96 -12.49 -7.12
CA THR A 377 -20.16 -11.44 -7.76
C THR A 377 -20.02 -11.77 -9.25
N PRO A 378 -19.65 -10.85 -10.14
CA PRO A 378 -19.48 -11.19 -11.56
C PRO A 378 -18.66 -12.46 -11.81
N PRO A 379 -17.51 -12.72 -11.15
CA PRO A 379 -16.77 -13.97 -11.33
C PRO A 379 -17.50 -15.22 -10.82
N THR A 380 -18.26 -15.12 -9.71
CA THR A 380 -18.98 -16.27 -9.15
C THR A 380 -20.32 -16.52 -9.83
N ALA A 381 -20.93 -15.49 -10.40
CA ALA A 381 -22.19 -15.58 -11.14
C ALA A 381 -22.08 -16.53 -12.34
N ILE A 382 -20.92 -16.59 -13.00
CA ILE A 382 -20.66 -17.51 -14.13
C ILE A 382 -20.93 -18.97 -13.73
N PHE A 383 -20.64 -19.33 -12.49
CA PHE A 383 -20.84 -20.70 -12.00
C PHE A 383 -22.19 -20.89 -11.32
N ILE A 384 -22.68 -19.89 -10.60
CA ILE A 384 -23.89 -19.99 -9.77
C ILE A 384 -25.14 -19.90 -10.64
N TYR A 385 -25.21 -18.97 -11.60
CA TYR A 385 -26.42 -18.71 -12.36
C TYR A 385 -26.84 -19.87 -13.28
N PRO A 386 -25.96 -20.57 -14.01
CA PRO A 386 -26.37 -21.74 -14.76
C PRO A 386 -27.00 -22.83 -13.90
N ILE A 387 -26.42 -23.10 -12.73
CA ILE A 387 -26.95 -24.09 -11.78
C ILE A 387 -28.29 -23.62 -11.21
N GLN A 388 -28.40 -22.34 -10.85
CA GLN A 388 -29.61 -21.73 -10.33
C GLN A 388 -30.77 -21.83 -11.33
N ILE A 389 -30.53 -21.47 -12.60
CA ILE A 389 -31.52 -21.57 -13.67
C ILE A 389 -31.93 -23.01 -13.92
N TRP A 390 -30.96 -23.93 -13.97
CA TRP A 390 -31.21 -25.36 -14.14
C TRP A 390 -32.13 -25.91 -13.05
N VAL A 391 -31.88 -25.58 -11.78
CA VAL A 391 -32.74 -25.97 -10.64
C VAL A 391 -34.13 -25.34 -10.77
N GLY A 392 -34.17 -24.03 -11.06
CA GLY A 392 -35.44 -23.32 -11.23
C GLY A 392 -36.27 -23.85 -12.40
N ASN A 393 -35.61 -24.14 -13.54
CA ASN A 393 -36.29 -24.72 -14.71
C ASN A 393 -36.96 -26.07 -14.41
N LYS A 394 -36.29 -26.91 -13.61
CA LYS A 394 -36.89 -28.18 -13.14
C LYS A 394 -38.14 -27.96 -12.25
N ILE A 395 -38.12 -26.91 -11.45
CA ILE A 395 -39.24 -26.59 -10.52
C ILE A 395 -40.46 -26.09 -11.28
N ILE A 396 -40.26 -25.22 -12.29
CA ILE A 396 -41.35 -24.64 -13.07
C ILE A 396 -41.78 -25.53 -14.25
N ASN A 397 -41.17 -26.73 -14.41
CA ASN A 397 -41.36 -27.61 -15.58
C ASN A 397 -41.11 -26.92 -16.91
N GLY A 398 -40.14 -26.00 -16.98
CA GLY A 398 -39.83 -25.21 -18.17
C GLY A 398 -38.96 -25.96 -19.19
N ASN A 399 -39.10 -25.59 -20.47
CA ASN A 399 -38.33 -26.19 -21.59
C ASN A 399 -37.13 -25.30 -22.01
N LEU A 400 -36.29 -24.87 -21.07
CA LEU A 400 -35.15 -23.99 -21.36
C LEU A 400 -33.97 -24.76 -21.91
N SER A 401 -33.37 -24.28 -23.00
CA SER A 401 -32.14 -24.78 -23.59
C SER A 401 -30.90 -24.26 -22.81
N THR A 402 -29.80 -25.00 -22.87
CA THR A 402 -28.49 -24.62 -22.29
C THR A 402 -27.93 -23.30 -22.85
N ASP A 403 -28.29 -22.96 -24.10
CA ASP A 403 -27.83 -21.74 -24.76
C ASP A 403 -28.38 -20.45 -24.11
N ASN A 404 -29.60 -20.52 -23.54
CA ASN A 404 -30.21 -19.39 -22.84
C ASN A 404 -29.49 -19.06 -21.51
N ALA A 405 -28.94 -20.07 -20.84
CA ALA A 405 -28.15 -19.85 -19.62
C ALA A 405 -26.80 -19.19 -19.94
N ALA A 406 -26.17 -19.52 -21.04
CA ALA A 406 -24.91 -18.92 -21.50
C ALA A 406 -25.09 -17.43 -21.84
N LYS A 407 -26.18 -17.08 -22.58
CA LYS A 407 -26.51 -15.68 -22.90
C LYS A 407 -26.72 -14.82 -21.66
N LEU A 408 -27.31 -15.38 -20.61
CA LEU A 408 -27.51 -14.65 -19.34
C LEU A 408 -26.18 -14.30 -18.67
N VAL A 409 -25.23 -15.25 -18.65
CA VAL A 409 -23.87 -15.01 -18.14
C VAL A 409 -23.13 -13.94 -18.94
N GLU A 410 -23.28 -13.93 -20.26
CA GLU A 410 -22.70 -12.93 -21.14
C GLU A 410 -23.22 -11.53 -20.87
N ILE A 411 -24.54 -11.36 -20.70
CA ILE A 411 -25.18 -10.09 -20.38
C ILE A 411 -24.69 -9.55 -19.02
N PHE A 412 -24.54 -10.40 -18.02
CA PHE A 412 -24.11 -9.97 -16.69
C PHE A 412 -22.63 -9.58 -16.62
N ASN A 413 -21.77 -10.20 -17.41
CA ASN A 413 -20.35 -9.92 -17.44
C ASN A 413 -19.96 -8.84 -18.46
N GLY A 414 -20.83 -8.50 -19.39
CA GLY A 414 -20.62 -7.45 -20.41
C GLY A 414 -20.54 -6.06 -19.75
N ASP A 415 -19.81 -5.15 -20.36
CA ASP A 415 -19.60 -3.77 -19.89
C ASP A 415 -20.72 -2.84 -20.40
N TYR A 416 -21.97 -3.19 -20.09
CA TYR A 416 -23.17 -2.44 -20.50
C TYR A 416 -23.67 -1.55 -19.38
N PRO A 417 -24.31 -0.38 -19.68
CA PRO A 417 -25.01 0.44 -18.72
C PRO A 417 -26.13 -0.35 -17.99
N PHE A 418 -26.43 0.05 -16.76
CA PHE A 418 -27.43 -0.63 -15.91
C PHE A 418 -28.78 -0.87 -16.61
N MET A 419 -29.31 0.13 -17.31
CA MET A 419 -30.61 0.05 -17.96
C MET A 419 -30.61 -0.95 -19.13
N GLU A 420 -29.52 -1.02 -19.87
CA GLU A 420 -29.34 -1.97 -20.98
C GLU A 420 -29.25 -3.41 -20.47
N LYS A 421 -28.52 -3.64 -19.36
CA LYS A 421 -28.47 -4.97 -18.67
C LYS A 421 -29.87 -5.41 -18.24
N TRP A 422 -30.67 -4.48 -17.71
CA TRP A 422 -32.03 -4.79 -17.28
C TRP A 422 -32.97 -5.11 -18.44
N GLN A 423 -32.92 -4.33 -19.53
CA GLN A 423 -33.68 -4.58 -20.75
C GLN A 423 -33.31 -5.91 -21.41
N ALA A 424 -32.00 -6.20 -21.49
CA ALA A 424 -31.51 -7.46 -22.03
C ALA A 424 -31.94 -8.66 -21.19
N PHE A 425 -31.93 -8.54 -19.87
CA PHE A 425 -32.43 -9.56 -18.96
C PHE A 425 -33.95 -9.80 -19.15
N ALA A 426 -34.74 -8.73 -19.23
CA ALA A 426 -36.17 -8.82 -19.46
C ALA A 426 -36.53 -9.39 -20.84
N ALA A 427 -35.72 -9.14 -21.86
CA ALA A 427 -35.90 -9.62 -23.23
C ALA A 427 -35.61 -11.13 -23.40
N LEU A 428 -34.95 -11.79 -22.43
CA LEU A 428 -34.64 -13.24 -22.51
C LEU A 428 -35.83 -14.18 -22.39
N GLY A 429 -37.03 -13.63 -22.14
CA GLY A 429 -38.30 -14.39 -22.04
C GLY A 429 -38.69 -14.74 -20.61
N GLY A 430 -40.04 -14.83 -20.42
CA GLY A 430 -40.63 -15.03 -19.10
C GLY A 430 -40.18 -16.31 -18.38
N ASP A 431 -40.01 -17.41 -19.12
CA ASP A 431 -39.65 -18.72 -18.56
C ASP A 431 -38.25 -18.72 -17.98
N LEU A 432 -37.28 -18.05 -18.61
CA LEU A 432 -35.91 -17.94 -18.10
C LEU A 432 -35.86 -17.07 -16.83
N VAL A 433 -36.58 -15.96 -16.85
CA VAL A 433 -36.71 -15.07 -15.68
C VAL A 433 -37.36 -15.80 -14.51
N ALA A 434 -38.45 -16.53 -14.77
CA ALA A 434 -39.15 -17.34 -13.77
C ALA A 434 -38.24 -18.45 -13.21
N ALA A 435 -37.46 -19.13 -14.07
CA ALA A 435 -36.50 -20.15 -13.64
C ALA A 435 -35.39 -19.54 -12.79
N PHE A 436 -34.87 -18.36 -13.16
CA PHE A 436 -33.86 -17.67 -12.38
C PHE A 436 -34.32 -17.35 -10.97
N PHE A 437 -35.52 -16.77 -10.82
CA PHE A 437 -36.11 -16.45 -9.51
C PHE A 437 -36.48 -17.69 -8.70
N ALA A 438 -37.10 -18.68 -9.32
CA ALA A 438 -37.43 -19.96 -8.65
C ALA A 438 -36.21 -20.67 -8.10
N GLY A 439 -35.12 -20.78 -8.89
CA GLY A 439 -33.87 -21.33 -8.45
C GLY A 439 -33.22 -20.48 -7.37
N GLY A 440 -33.27 -19.14 -7.47
CA GLY A 440 -32.77 -18.20 -6.47
C GLY A 440 -33.43 -18.35 -5.11
N ILE A 441 -34.73 -18.60 -5.07
CA ILE A 441 -35.48 -18.87 -3.83
C ILE A 441 -34.99 -20.16 -3.18
N VAL A 442 -34.79 -21.24 -3.96
CA VAL A 442 -34.25 -22.49 -3.43
C VAL A 442 -32.85 -22.29 -2.82
N TRP A 443 -31.99 -21.57 -3.53
CA TRP A 443 -30.67 -21.22 -3.00
C TRP A 443 -30.77 -20.41 -1.72
N ALA A 444 -31.67 -19.42 -1.66
CA ALA A 444 -31.90 -18.60 -0.48
C ALA A 444 -32.35 -19.42 0.73
N VAL A 445 -33.30 -20.36 0.54
CA VAL A 445 -33.78 -21.25 1.62
C VAL A 445 -32.60 -22.02 2.27
N VAL A 446 -31.64 -22.46 1.51
CA VAL A 446 -30.46 -23.19 2.02
C VAL A 446 -29.41 -22.24 2.59
N MET A 447 -29.07 -21.18 1.88
CA MET A 447 -27.91 -20.34 2.21
C MET A 447 -28.20 -19.33 3.33
N VAL A 448 -29.44 -18.87 3.49
CA VAL A 448 -29.82 -17.88 4.51
C VAL A 448 -29.63 -18.41 5.94
N PRO A 449 -30.12 -19.62 6.29
CA PRO A 449 -29.84 -20.20 7.61
C PRO A 449 -28.35 -20.40 7.86
N ILE A 450 -27.61 -20.91 6.87
CA ILE A 450 -26.16 -21.12 6.95
C ILE A 450 -25.44 -19.79 7.26
N ALA A 451 -25.80 -18.75 6.52
CA ALA A 451 -25.22 -17.42 6.71
C ALA A 451 -25.57 -16.84 8.10
N TYR A 452 -26.83 -16.95 8.52
CA TYR A 452 -27.28 -16.44 9.82
C TYR A 452 -26.56 -17.11 10.97
N PHE A 453 -26.64 -18.46 11.07
CA PHE A 453 -26.02 -19.19 12.18
C PHE A 453 -24.50 -19.15 12.12
N GLY A 454 -23.91 -19.21 10.93
CA GLY A 454 -22.47 -19.11 10.72
C GLY A 454 -21.92 -17.75 11.19
N VAL A 455 -22.52 -16.65 10.74
CA VAL A 455 -22.11 -15.30 11.14
C VAL A 455 -22.34 -15.05 12.63
N LYS A 456 -23.49 -15.48 13.17
CA LYS A 456 -23.79 -15.37 14.60
C LYS A 456 -22.72 -16.07 15.46
N LYS A 457 -22.43 -17.33 15.15
CA LYS A 457 -21.41 -18.12 15.85
C LYS A 457 -20.02 -17.46 15.75
N LEU A 458 -19.67 -16.97 14.57
CA LEU A 458 -18.39 -16.32 14.32
C LEU A 458 -18.21 -15.02 15.14
N VAL A 459 -19.24 -14.17 15.19
CA VAL A 459 -19.24 -12.92 15.96
C VAL A 459 -19.18 -13.19 17.46
N VAL A 460 -19.96 -14.15 17.96
CA VAL A 460 -19.95 -14.56 19.39
C VAL A 460 -18.59 -15.10 19.79
N SER A 461 -18.04 -16.05 19.05
CA SER A 461 -16.73 -16.66 19.35
C SER A 461 -15.60 -15.64 19.36
N TYR A 462 -15.60 -14.70 18.43
CA TYR A 462 -14.59 -13.66 18.39
C TYR A 462 -14.69 -12.71 19.59
N ARG A 463 -15.92 -12.29 19.96
CA ARG A 463 -16.10 -11.41 21.12
C ARG A 463 -15.68 -12.10 22.41
N ALA A 464 -16.02 -13.37 22.59
CA ALA A 464 -15.59 -14.18 23.71
C ALA A 464 -14.05 -14.29 23.78
N MET A 465 -13.39 -14.54 22.66
CA MET A 465 -11.92 -14.56 22.60
C MET A 465 -11.29 -13.19 22.92
N ARG A 466 -11.91 -12.10 22.49
CA ARG A 466 -11.45 -10.73 22.82
C ARG A 466 -11.61 -10.41 24.29
N GLU A 467 -12.72 -10.79 24.90
CA GLU A 467 -12.95 -10.63 26.34
C GLU A 467 -11.98 -11.48 27.19
N ALA A 468 -11.72 -12.71 26.77
CA ALA A 468 -10.76 -13.59 27.44
C ALA A 468 -9.31 -13.03 27.37
N ARG A 469 -8.95 -12.36 26.26
CA ARG A 469 -7.66 -11.67 26.11
C ARG A 469 -7.57 -10.36 26.89
N ARG A 470 -8.70 -9.75 27.25
CA ARG A 470 -8.74 -8.54 28.11
C ARG A 470 -8.62 -8.87 29.60
N LYS A 471 -8.94 -10.11 30.00
CA LYS A 471 -8.86 -10.59 31.38
C LYS A 471 -7.52 -11.25 31.72
N LYS A 472 -6.66 -11.47 30.73
CA LYS A 472 -5.26 -11.84 30.88
C LYS A 472 -4.35 -10.63 30.69
#